data_5ed4435d86b1c7213efd62c0c9115768
#
_entry.id   5ed4435d86b1c7213efd62c0c9115768
#
_cell.length_a   1.000
_cell.length_b   1.000
_cell.length_c   1.000
_cell.angle_alpha   90.00
_cell.angle_beta   90.00
_cell.angle_gamma   90.00
#
_symmetry.space_group_name_H-M   'P 1'
#
loop_
_entity.id
_entity.type
_entity.pdbx_description
1 polymer ?
#
loop_
_entity_poly.entity_id
_entity_poly.type
_entity_poly.pdbx_seq_one_letter_code
_entity_poly.pdbx_strand_id
1 'polypeptide(L)'
;MRYLPFLFIIAIAACGSSDQAPPALLHYVAAQEALASDDLDQARQALQDLVQSANPTLKPLAEKAASGADIVAVRTAFKPLSEEVRKGQIPEGYAVAYCPMADGDKGAHWVQKDQSQIANPYFGASMLRCGEFKE
;
A
#
# COMPACT_ATOMS: atom_id res chain seq x y z
N MET A 1 -65.17 17.77 -2.72
CA MET A 1 -63.90 17.64 -3.51
C MET A 1 -62.72 17.79 -2.54
N ARG A 2 -62.09 16.67 -2.23
CA ARG A 2 -60.97 16.65 -1.27
C ARG A 2 -59.69 16.47 -2.13
N TYR A 3 -58.86 17.52 -2.21
CA TYR A 3 -57.57 17.47 -2.85
C TYR A 3 -56.58 16.84 -1.89
N LEU A 4 -56.02 15.63 -2.26
CA LEU A 4 -54.87 15.04 -1.63
C LEU A 4 -53.62 15.68 -2.25
N PRO A 5 -52.66 16.19 -1.44
CA PRO A 5 -51.35 16.58 -1.97
C PRO A 5 -50.52 15.35 -2.17
N PHE A 6 -50.05 15.14 -3.40
CA PHE A 6 -49.04 14.15 -3.74
C PHE A 6 -47.69 14.62 -3.22
N LEU A 7 -47.22 13.95 -2.18
CA LEU A 7 -45.86 14.17 -1.66
C LEU A 7 -44.87 13.53 -2.65
N PHE A 8 -44.16 14.34 -3.41
CA PHE A 8 -43.02 13.89 -4.23
C PHE A 8 -41.82 13.70 -3.33
N ILE A 9 -41.50 12.45 -2.99
CA ILE A 9 -40.25 12.10 -2.30
C ILE A 9 -39.15 12.10 -3.36
N ILE A 10 -38.34 13.18 -3.36
CA ILE A 10 -37.10 13.22 -4.14
C ILE A 10 -36.08 12.35 -3.41
N ALA A 11 -35.84 11.14 -3.91
CA ALA A 11 -34.73 10.32 -3.49
C ALA A 11 -33.43 10.95 -4.04
N ILE A 12 -32.72 11.64 -3.17
CA ILE A 12 -31.35 12.10 -3.47
C ILE A 12 -30.46 10.85 -3.43
N ALA A 13 -30.15 10.31 -4.63
CA ALA A 13 -29.07 9.32 -4.77
C ALA A 13 -27.76 10.06 -4.47
N ALA A 14 -27.25 9.91 -3.25
CA ALA A 14 -25.90 10.29 -2.92
C ALA A 14 -24.96 9.35 -3.69
N CYS A 15 -24.44 9.80 -4.83
CA CYS A 15 -23.24 9.22 -5.42
C CYS A 15 -22.09 9.47 -4.47
N GLY A 16 -21.86 8.57 -3.53
CA GLY A 16 -20.65 8.54 -2.73
C GLY A 16 -19.49 8.21 -3.66
N SER A 17 -18.71 9.20 -4.04
CA SER A 17 -17.34 8.99 -4.54
C SER A 17 -16.58 8.34 -3.40
N SER A 18 -16.33 7.03 -3.47
CA SER A 18 -15.46 6.37 -2.52
C SER A 18 -14.02 6.73 -2.89
N ASP A 19 -13.50 7.83 -2.33
CA ASP A 19 -12.08 8.20 -2.34
C ASP A 19 -11.25 7.24 -1.46
N GLN A 20 -11.79 6.06 -1.18
CA GLN A 20 -11.10 5.07 -0.37
C GLN A 20 -10.17 4.24 -1.26
N ALA A 21 -8.88 4.20 -0.86
CA ALA A 21 -7.89 3.36 -1.54
C ALA A 21 -8.36 1.89 -1.61
N PRO A 22 -8.02 1.17 -2.70
CA PRO A 22 -8.36 -0.24 -2.82
C PRO A 22 -7.83 -1.06 -1.63
N PRO A 23 -8.56 -2.08 -1.14
CA PRO A 23 -8.11 -2.90 -0.01
C PRO A 23 -6.70 -3.46 -0.16
N ALA A 24 -6.32 -3.88 -1.37
CA ALA A 24 -4.98 -4.35 -1.67
C ALA A 24 -3.90 -3.27 -1.39
N LEU A 25 -4.16 -2.00 -1.75
CA LEU A 25 -3.22 -0.92 -1.47
C LEU A 25 -3.14 -0.62 0.04
N LEU A 26 -4.25 -0.70 0.76
CA LEU A 26 -4.26 -0.51 2.22
C LEU A 26 -3.40 -1.56 2.93
N HIS A 27 -3.53 -2.84 2.57
CA HIS A 27 -2.73 -3.91 3.14
C HIS A 27 -1.26 -3.84 2.72
N TYR A 28 -0.98 -3.45 1.47
CA TYR A 28 0.38 -3.19 1.02
C TYR A 28 1.06 -2.08 1.84
N VAL A 29 0.38 -0.96 2.05
CA VAL A 29 0.93 0.17 2.83
C VAL A 29 1.10 -0.21 4.30
N ALA A 30 0.17 -0.99 4.88
CA ALA A 30 0.35 -1.53 6.22
C ALA A 30 1.61 -2.41 6.34
N ALA A 31 1.91 -3.23 5.33
CA ALA A 31 3.15 -4.00 5.28
C ALA A 31 4.38 -3.09 5.13
N GLN A 32 4.30 -2.06 4.30
CA GLN A 32 5.37 -1.07 4.13
C GLN A 32 5.69 -0.36 5.46
N GLU A 33 4.67 0.11 6.17
CA GLU A 33 4.82 0.78 7.47
C GLU A 33 5.43 -0.16 8.53
N ALA A 34 4.98 -1.41 8.58
CA ALA A 34 5.51 -2.43 9.48
C ALA A 34 7.00 -2.72 9.20
N LEU A 35 7.38 -2.86 7.92
CA LEU A 35 8.78 -3.05 7.53
C LEU A 35 9.64 -1.82 7.85
N ALA A 36 9.11 -0.62 7.68
CA ALA A 36 9.79 0.62 8.07
C ALA A 36 9.99 0.73 9.58
N SER A 37 9.13 0.07 10.36
CA SER A 37 9.21 0.00 11.84
C SER A 37 9.94 -1.24 12.37
N ASP A 38 10.56 -2.04 11.51
CA ASP A 38 11.23 -3.30 11.86
C ASP A 38 10.29 -4.35 12.52
N ASP A 39 8.98 -4.27 12.25
CA ASP A 39 7.97 -5.17 12.80
C ASP A 39 7.65 -6.31 11.81
N LEU A 40 8.36 -7.43 11.97
CA LEU A 40 8.22 -8.60 11.10
C LEU A 40 6.83 -9.24 11.21
N ASP A 41 6.27 -9.33 12.40
CA ASP A 41 5.00 -10.03 12.61
C ASP A 41 3.83 -9.24 12.00
N GLN A 42 3.80 -7.93 12.20
CA GLN A 42 2.81 -7.08 11.54
C GLN A 42 3.00 -7.03 10.02
N ALA A 43 4.25 -7.01 9.53
CA ALA A 43 4.53 -7.06 8.10
C ALA A 43 3.98 -8.36 7.47
N ARG A 44 4.20 -9.51 8.10
CA ARG A 44 3.65 -10.79 7.63
C ARG A 44 2.12 -10.81 7.64
N GLN A 45 1.50 -10.33 8.71
CA GLN A 45 0.05 -10.27 8.81
C GLN A 45 -0.53 -9.41 7.68
N ALA A 46 0.00 -8.21 7.48
CA ALA A 46 -0.44 -7.31 6.42
C ALA A 46 -0.25 -7.92 5.02
N LEU A 47 0.85 -8.64 4.79
CA LEU A 47 1.09 -9.34 3.52
C LEU A 47 0.12 -10.52 3.31
N GLN A 48 -0.25 -11.24 4.36
CA GLN A 48 -1.29 -12.28 4.28
C GLN A 48 -2.66 -11.70 3.95
N ASP A 49 -3.01 -10.56 4.54
CA ASP A 49 -4.25 -9.84 4.24
C ASP A 49 -4.24 -9.30 2.79
N LEU A 50 -3.07 -8.85 2.33
CA LEU A 50 -2.87 -8.47 0.93
C LEU A 50 -3.13 -9.64 -0.03
N VAL A 51 -2.66 -10.85 0.28
CA VAL A 51 -2.91 -12.05 -0.54
C VAL A 51 -4.40 -12.28 -0.75
N GLN A 52 -5.25 -12.00 0.25
CA GLN A 52 -6.69 -12.19 0.16
C GLN A 52 -7.40 -11.15 -0.74
N SER A 53 -6.82 -9.96 -0.85
CA SER A 53 -7.38 -8.84 -1.63
C SER A 53 -6.66 -8.55 -2.95
N ALA A 54 -5.54 -9.22 -3.20
CA ALA A 54 -4.69 -9.00 -4.37
C ALA A 54 -5.31 -9.55 -5.65
N ASN A 55 -5.10 -8.82 -6.75
CA ASN A 55 -5.37 -9.31 -8.09
C ASN A 55 -4.40 -10.46 -8.48
N PRO A 56 -4.66 -11.19 -9.58
CA PRO A 56 -3.82 -12.33 -9.98
C PRO A 56 -2.34 -12.00 -10.22
N THR A 57 -2.01 -10.75 -10.55
CA THR A 57 -0.63 -10.31 -10.77
C THR A 57 0.12 -10.08 -9.45
N LEU A 58 -0.54 -9.44 -8.48
CA LEU A 58 0.06 -9.13 -7.18
C LEU A 58 0.08 -10.33 -6.24
N LYS A 59 -0.89 -11.23 -6.34
CA LYS A 59 -1.06 -12.35 -5.42
C LYS A 59 0.21 -13.19 -5.22
N PRO A 60 0.85 -13.74 -6.27
CA PRO A 60 2.06 -14.55 -6.10
C PRO A 60 3.24 -13.77 -5.51
N LEU A 61 3.33 -12.46 -5.78
CA LEU A 61 4.36 -11.60 -5.20
C LEU A 61 4.12 -11.36 -3.70
N ALA A 62 2.86 -11.17 -3.30
CA ALA A 62 2.47 -11.02 -1.90
C ALA A 62 2.67 -12.34 -1.12
N GLU A 63 2.31 -13.49 -1.70
CA GLU A 63 2.55 -14.82 -1.11
C GLU A 63 4.05 -15.06 -0.86
N LYS A 64 4.88 -14.72 -1.83
CA LYS A 64 6.34 -14.86 -1.69
C LYS A 64 6.89 -13.97 -0.58
N ALA A 65 6.43 -12.71 -0.49
CA ALA A 65 6.84 -11.80 0.56
C ALA A 65 6.35 -12.27 1.95
N ALA A 66 5.09 -12.71 2.07
CA ALA A 66 4.52 -13.21 3.32
C ALA A 66 5.24 -14.46 3.86
N SER A 67 5.84 -15.27 2.99
CA SER A 67 6.55 -16.51 3.34
C SER A 67 8.02 -16.31 3.71
N GLY A 68 8.53 -15.09 3.70
CA GLY A 68 9.93 -14.80 4.08
C GLY A 68 10.28 -15.29 5.49
N ALA A 69 11.41 -16.00 5.63
CA ALA A 69 11.82 -16.60 6.90
C ALA A 69 12.17 -15.56 7.98
N ASP A 70 12.72 -14.42 7.56
CA ASP A 70 13.12 -13.31 8.40
C ASP A 70 12.82 -11.96 7.71
N ILE A 71 13.09 -10.86 8.40
CA ILE A 71 12.81 -9.52 7.85
C ILE A 71 13.63 -9.21 6.59
N VAL A 72 14.82 -9.76 6.44
CA VAL A 72 15.66 -9.57 5.25
C VAL A 72 15.05 -10.27 4.05
N ALA A 73 14.58 -11.51 4.23
CA ALA A 73 13.91 -12.27 3.19
C ALA A 73 12.57 -11.61 2.78
N VAL A 74 11.80 -11.11 3.75
CA VAL A 74 10.57 -10.37 3.49
C VAL A 74 10.86 -9.10 2.69
N ARG A 75 11.83 -8.29 3.08
CA ARG A 75 12.25 -7.07 2.36
C ARG A 75 12.73 -7.37 0.94
N THR A 76 13.49 -8.44 0.75
CA THR A 76 13.94 -8.87 -0.58
C THR A 76 12.76 -9.19 -1.50
N ALA A 77 11.77 -9.92 -0.98
CA ALA A 77 10.56 -10.27 -1.74
C ALA A 77 9.57 -9.09 -1.86
N PHE A 78 9.63 -8.12 -0.96
CA PHE A 78 8.79 -6.91 -1.00
C PHE A 78 9.14 -5.99 -2.18
N LYS A 79 10.40 -5.99 -2.65
CA LYS A 79 10.82 -5.16 -3.79
C LYS A 79 10.04 -5.45 -5.06
N PRO A 80 9.98 -6.68 -5.61
CA PRO A 80 9.20 -6.96 -6.82
C PRO A 80 7.70 -6.70 -6.62
N LEU A 81 7.16 -6.91 -5.42
CA LEU A 81 5.79 -6.53 -5.09
C LEU A 81 5.59 -5.01 -5.19
N SER A 82 6.49 -4.23 -4.63
CA SER A 82 6.46 -2.76 -4.67
C SER A 82 6.59 -2.23 -6.10
N GLU A 83 7.47 -2.82 -6.92
CA GLU A 83 7.62 -2.46 -8.32
C GLU A 83 6.34 -2.70 -9.12
N GLU A 84 5.57 -3.72 -8.78
CA GLU A 84 4.28 -3.99 -9.44
C GLU A 84 3.18 -3.04 -8.94
N VAL A 85 3.11 -2.81 -7.63
CA VAL A 85 2.12 -1.89 -7.03
C VAL A 85 2.25 -0.48 -7.62
N ARG A 86 3.47 0.05 -7.74
CA ARG A 86 3.68 1.41 -8.25
C ARG A 86 3.32 1.61 -9.72
N LYS A 87 3.18 0.55 -10.52
CA LYS A 87 2.71 0.63 -11.90
C LYS A 87 1.22 0.87 -12.01
N GLY A 88 0.48 0.59 -10.94
CA GLY A 88 -0.94 0.84 -10.87
C GLY A 88 -1.27 2.32 -10.69
N GLN A 89 -2.56 2.62 -10.65
CA GLN A 89 -3.02 3.96 -10.30
C GLN A 89 -2.78 4.22 -8.81
N ILE A 90 -1.98 5.23 -8.50
CA ILE A 90 -1.71 5.67 -7.12
C ILE A 90 -2.75 6.74 -6.76
N PRO A 91 -3.64 6.48 -5.79
CA PRO A 91 -4.66 7.44 -5.38
C PRO A 91 -4.04 8.68 -4.73
N GLU A 92 -4.80 9.77 -4.72
CA GLU A 92 -4.46 10.93 -3.90
C GLU A 92 -4.25 10.53 -2.43
N GLY A 93 -3.31 11.16 -1.75
CA GLY A 93 -2.93 10.81 -0.37
C GLY A 93 -1.85 9.74 -0.27
N TYR A 94 -1.36 9.21 -1.39
CA TYR A 94 -0.23 8.28 -1.46
C TYR A 94 0.86 8.83 -2.36
N ALA A 95 2.10 8.42 -2.11
CA ALA A 95 3.25 8.81 -2.91
C ALA A 95 4.16 7.63 -3.23
N VAL A 96 4.79 7.68 -4.39
CA VAL A 96 5.88 6.78 -4.74
C VAL A 96 7.18 7.35 -4.20
N ALA A 97 7.98 6.50 -3.58
CA ALA A 97 9.31 6.85 -3.08
C ALA A 97 10.37 5.91 -3.67
N TYR A 98 11.61 6.35 -3.64
CA TYR A 98 12.77 5.60 -4.16
C TYR A 98 14.00 5.83 -3.29
N CYS A 99 14.70 4.76 -2.96
CA CYS A 99 16.00 4.80 -2.31
C CYS A 99 17.05 4.13 -3.21
N PRO A 100 18.10 4.86 -3.65
CA PRO A 100 19.14 4.29 -4.52
C PRO A 100 20.00 3.23 -3.83
N MET A 101 20.10 3.27 -2.50
CA MET A 101 20.91 2.36 -1.70
C MET A 101 20.21 1.03 -1.36
N ALA A 102 18.89 0.94 -1.57
CA ALA A 102 18.15 -0.28 -1.29
C ALA A 102 18.58 -1.42 -2.24
N ASP A 103 18.42 -2.67 -1.79
CA ASP A 103 18.76 -3.87 -2.56
C ASP A 103 20.23 -3.87 -3.07
N GLY A 104 21.18 -3.61 -2.16
CA GLY A 104 22.59 -3.63 -2.47
C GLY A 104 22.98 -2.59 -3.54
N ASP A 105 22.52 -1.36 -3.37
CA ASP A 105 22.77 -0.21 -4.24
C ASP A 105 22.16 -0.33 -5.67
N LYS A 106 21.26 -1.28 -5.89
CA LYS A 106 20.49 -1.39 -7.13
C LYS A 106 19.30 -0.42 -7.19
N GLY A 107 18.90 0.07 -6.03
CA GLY A 107 17.74 0.92 -5.87
C GLY A 107 16.42 0.15 -5.80
N ALA A 108 15.47 0.69 -5.07
CA ALA A 108 14.13 0.15 -4.98
C ALA A 108 13.08 1.24 -4.74
N HIS A 109 11.89 1.04 -5.28
CA HIS A 109 10.73 1.88 -5.07
C HIS A 109 9.79 1.27 -4.04
N TRP A 110 8.92 2.11 -3.49
CA TRP A 110 7.74 1.71 -2.73
C TRP A 110 6.67 2.78 -2.82
N VAL A 111 5.48 2.45 -2.35
CA VAL A 111 4.37 3.39 -2.17
C VAL A 111 4.14 3.55 -0.68
N GLN A 112 3.95 4.78 -0.22
CA GLN A 112 3.62 5.08 1.17
C GLN A 112 2.50 6.12 1.26
N LYS A 113 1.83 6.17 2.40
CA LYS A 113 0.75 7.11 2.68
C LYS A 113 1.27 8.47 3.13
N ASP A 114 2.29 8.51 4.00
CA ASP A 114 2.89 9.76 4.43
C ASP A 114 3.64 10.42 3.27
N GLN A 115 3.26 11.64 2.95
CA GLN A 115 3.88 12.45 1.89
C GLN A 115 4.83 13.51 2.44
N SER A 116 5.00 13.57 3.75
CA SER A 116 5.87 14.56 4.42
C SER A 116 7.25 14.01 4.74
N GLN A 117 7.34 12.72 5.04
CA GLN A 117 8.58 12.06 5.43
C GLN A 117 8.74 10.68 4.79
N ILE A 118 9.93 10.40 4.29
CA ILE A 118 10.31 9.06 3.85
C ILE A 118 10.25 8.07 5.02
N ALA A 119 9.62 6.91 4.79
CA ALA A 119 9.59 5.77 5.70
C ALA A 119 10.05 4.52 4.93
N ASN A 120 11.35 4.27 4.93
CA ASN A 120 11.98 3.26 4.08
C ASN A 120 11.74 1.83 4.60
N PRO A 121 10.96 0.99 3.87
CA PRO A 121 10.66 -0.37 4.29
C PRO A 121 11.85 -1.34 4.15
N TYR A 122 12.83 -1.00 3.30
CA TYR A 122 13.97 -1.87 3.02
C TYR A 122 15.06 -1.79 4.08
N PHE A 123 15.14 -0.67 4.80
CA PHE A 123 16.15 -0.45 5.85
C PHE A 123 15.57 -0.38 7.26
N GLY A 124 14.32 0.03 7.42
CA GLY A 124 13.77 0.28 8.75
C GLY A 124 14.58 1.34 9.51
N ALA A 125 14.74 1.17 10.81
CA ALA A 125 15.41 2.13 11.68
C ALA A 125 16.88 2.42 11.28
N SER A 126 17.55 1.49 10.59
CA SER A 126 18.96 1.68 10.20
C SER A 126 19.17 2.82 9.20
N MET A 127 18.22 3.02 8.27
CA MET A 127 18.23 4.13 7.31
C MET A 127 16.80 4.54 6.93
N LEU A 128 15.97 4.81 7.91
CA LEU A 128 14.54 5.06 7.78
C LEU A 128 14.21 6.21 6.80
N ARG A 129 15.06 7.22 6.73
CA ARG A 129 14.86 8.43 5.91
C ARG A 129 15.62 8.39 4.59
N CYS A 130 16.27 7.28 4.27
CA CYS A 130 16.93 7.13 2.97
C CYS A 130 15.88 7.07 1.85
N GLY A 131 15.95 7.99 0.93
CA GLY A 131 15.10 8.04 -0.24
C GLY A 131 14.54 9.43 -0.55
N GLU A 132 13.81 9.50 -1.63
CA GLU A 132 13.14 10.69 -2.12
C GLU A 132 11.77 10.34 -2.70
N PHE A 133 10.84 11.27 -2.66
CA PHE A 133 9.58 11.12 -3.37
C PHE A 133 9.79 11.30 -4.87
N LYS A 134 9.06 10.52 -5.65
CA LYS A 134 9.03 10.62 -7.12
C LYS A 134 7.72 11.25 -7.57
N GLU A 135 7.81 12.13 -8.56
CA GLU A 135 6.66 12.72 -9.24
C GLU A 135 6.04 11.77 -10.27
#